data_b47016bdf4d02c0aac14bcef44429ee3
#
_entry.id   b47016bdf4d02c0aac14bcef44429ee3
#
_cell.length_a   1.000
_cell.length_b   1.000
_cell.length_c   1.000
_cell.angle_alpha   90.00
_cell.angle_beta   90.00
_cell.angle_gamma   90.00
#
_symmetry.space_group_name_H-M   'P 1'
#
loop_
_entity.id
_entity.type
_entity.pdbx_description
1 polymer ?
#
loop_
_entity_poly.entity_id
_entity_poly.type
_entity_poly.pdbx_seq_one_letter_code
_entity_poly.pdbx_strand_id
1 'polypeptide(L)'
;MTDSRKWKNALLMSSMPLEFEAARLLAHEGFAINSDFRYGFHEGETRREKAIDLHARLRIRMTDGDEAGVPLELLVDCVHRPPNAAGLFLPDLNPEGLSPASPGRTLRMVDQFSPFVISPEAAMGFDQNLPLCYKGMEVNLETGEVDEGLFRQGMWRLQSPLPRLLGENIQIQLAALRHENRPFLFCPVLLTTSELYVLRPDVTLEGIAAAEDVRDVGTRTPYLVIYSDMSPEFRRRCVTEFDRLRPLLRDEKAEEIERKKARFYGDRMNLPFTIPDALMAADYFYLNVFFTQFVICSNDAFPALVRMLKQTAARALETCDPVR
;
A
#
# COMPACT_ATOMS: atom_id res chain seq x y z
N MET A 1 4.19 -0.47 45.94
CA MET A 1 3.10 -0.85 45.03
C MET A 1 3.01 0.01 43.75
N THR A 2 3.96 0.89 43.43
CA THR A 2 3.90 1.89 42.37
C THR A 2 4.62 1.53 41.08
N ASP A 3 5.45 0.50 41.04
CA ASP A 3 6.28 0.17 39.87
C ASP A 3 5.59 -0.75 38.85
N SER A 4 4.65 -1.58 39.30
CA SER A 4 3.93 -2.54 38.44
C SER A 4 2.97 -1.90 37.44
N ARG A 5 2.57 -0.62 37.61
CA ARG A 5 1.66 0.07 36.69
C ARG A 5 2.38 0.87 35.61
N LYS A 6 3.62 1.29 35.83
CA LYS A 6 4.36 2.16 34.90
C LYS A 6 4.71 1.46 33.58
N TRP A 7 5.25 0.23 33.66
CA TRP A 7 5.57 -0.55 32.49
C TRP A 7 4.33 -0.89 31.66
N LYS A 8 3.21 -1.22 32.34
CA LYS A 8 1.95 -1.54 31.69
C LYS A 8 1.41 -0.34 30.90
N ASN A 9 1.41 0.85 31.52
CA ASN A 9 1.00 2.08 30.83
C ASN A 9 1.94 2.41 29.69
N ALA A 10 3.26 2.28 29.86
CA ALA A 10 4.23 2.48 28.79
C ALA A 10 4.01 1.51 27.61
N LEU A 11 3.72 0.23 27.91
CA LEU A 11 3.41 -0.77 26.89
C LEU A 11 2.11 -0.42 26.14
N LEU A 12 1.05 -0.08 26.86
CA LEU A 12 -0.24 0.29 26.29
C LEU A 12 -0.20 1.61 25.49
N MET A 13 0.78 2.47 25.76
CA MET A 13 1.00 3.71 24.99
C MET A 13 1.94 3.52 23.80
N SER A 14 2.55 2.35 23.67
CA SER A 14 3.38 2.00 22.49
C SER A 14 2.53 1.38 21.37
N SER A 15 3.08 1.30 20.17
CA SER A 15 2.43 0.60 19.06
C SER A 15 2.45 -0.93 19.17
N MET A 16 3.27 -1.49 20.08
CA MET A 16 3.48 -2.94 20.20
C MET A 16 2.17 -3.74 20.45
N PRO A 17 1.22 -3.33 21.31
CA PRO A 17 -0.04 -4.05 21.46
C PRO A 17 -0.86 -4.08 20.17
N LEU A 18 -0.90 -2.96 19.44
CA LEU A 18 -1.59 -2.86 18.16
C LEU A 18 -0.93 -3.75 17.09
N GLU A 19 0.41 -3.77 17.04
CA GLU A 19 1.16 -4.67 16.16
C GLU A 19 0.85 -6.14 16.46
N PHE A 20 0.81 -6.51 17.75
CA PHE A 20 0.49 -7.88 18.15
C PHE A 20 -0.95 -8.27 17.81
N GLU A 21 -1.92 -7.39 18.01
CA GLU A 21 -3.32 -7.64 17.64
C GLU A 21 -3.48 -7.78 16.14
N ALA A 22 -2.86 -6.90 15.36
CA ALA A 22 -2.85 -6.96 13.91
C ALA A 22 -2.18 -8.25 13.39
N ALA A 23 -1.04 -8.62 13.93
CA ALA A 23 -0.35 -9.86 13.58
C ALA A 23 -1.20 -11.09 13.87
N ARG A 24 -1.86 -11.13 15.04
CA ARG A 24 -2.75 -12.23 15.42
C ARG A 24 -3.94 -12.35 14.50
N LEU A 25 -4.56 -11.21 14.12
CA LEU A 25 -5.65 -11.20 13.15
C LEU A 25 -5.19 -11.73 11.79
N LEU A 26 -4.08 -11.21 11.27
CA LEU A 26 -3.53 -11.62 9.98
C LEU A 26 -3.18 -13.11 9.97
N ALA A 27 -2.56 -13.62 11.05
CA ALA A 27 -2.28 -15.05 11.18
C ALA A 27 -3.57 -15.90 11.20
N HIS A 28 -4.61 -15.45 11.90
CA HIS A 28 -5.92 -16.11 11.90
C HIS A 28 -6.56 -16.10 10.49
N GLU A 29 -6.36 -15.04 9.73
CA GLU A 29 -6.81 -14.93 8.33
C GLU A 29 -5.92 -15.70 7.33
N GLY A 30 -4.91 -16.43 7.81
CA GLY A 30 -4.07 -17.33 7.03
C GLY A 30 -2.79 -16.69 6.47
N PHE A 31 -2.45 -15.49 6.88
CA PHE A 31 -1.19 -14.86 6.48
C PHE A 31 0.00 -15.41 7.28
N ALA A 32 1.11 -15.63 6.60
CA ALA A 32 2.42 -15.76 7.24
C ALA A 32 2.96 -14.37 7.58
N ILE A 33 3.43 -14.18 8.81
CA ILE A 33 3.88 -12.89 9.32
C ILE A 33 5.41 -12.84 9.38
N ASN A 34 5.97 -11.76 8.87
CA ASN A 34 7.37 -11.39 9.03
C ASN A 34 7.43 -9.99 9.68
N SER A 35 7.88 -9.92 10.91
CA SER A 35 8.04 -8.67 11.68
C SER A 35 9.41 -8.02 11.51
N ASP A 36 10.28 -8.55 10.64
CA ASP A 36 11.65 -8.05 10.41
C ASP A 36 11.91 -7.79 8.91
N PHE A 37 10.91 -7.29 8.19
CA PHE A 37 11.10 -6.88 6.81
C PHE A 37 11.83 -5.53 6.77
N ARG A 38 13.17 -5.61 6.69
CA ARG A 38 14.06 -4.46 6.76
C ARG A 38 14.19 -3.77 5.42
N TYR A 39 14.43 -2.47 5.44
CA TYR A 39 14.76 -1.68 4.26
C TYR A 39 15.84 -0.65 4.59
N GLY A 40 16.72 -0.42 3.62
CA GLY A 40 17.76 0.59 3.74
C GLY A 40 17.25 1.99 3.34
N PHE A 41 17.69 3.01 4.02
CA PHE A 41 17.50 4.40 3.63
C PHE A 41 18.76 5.20 3.95
N HIS A 42 18.92 6.35 3.30
CA HIS A 42 20.03 7.26 3.56
C HIS A 42 19.55 8.42 4.44
N GLU A 43 20.30 8.69 5.49
CA GLU A 43 20.16 9.88 6.31
C GLU A 43 21.45 10.68 6.16
N GLY A 44 21.44 11.66 5.24
CA GLY A 44 22.67 12.30 4.77
C GLY A 44 23.58 11.29 4.05
N GLU A 45 24.82 11.19 4.49
CA GLU A 45 25.82 10.23 3.94
C GLU A 45 25.74 8.84 4.60
N THR A 46 24.95 8.68 5.66
CA THR A 46 24.88 7.43 6.43
C THR A 46 23.75 6.56 5.91
N ARG A 47 24.09 5.32 5.55
CA ARG A 47 23.09 4.28 5.28
C ARG A 47 22.58 3.73 6.61
N ARG A 48 21.25 3.78 6.80
CA ARG A 48 20.55 3.19 7.94
C ARG A 48 19.57 2.13 7.48
N GLU A 49 19.20 1.25 8.40
CA GLU A 49 18.17 0.24 8.19
C GLU A 49 17.03 0.46 9.17
N LYS A 50 15.81 0.24 8.67
CA LYS A 50 14.58 0.18 9.46
C LYS A 50 13.80 -1.06 9.05
N ALA A 51 12.91 -1.53 9.92
CA ALA A 51 11.92 -2.53 9.58
C ALA A 51 10.54 -1.88 9.51
N ILE A 52 9.66 -2.42 8.68
CA ILE A 52 8.22 -2.19 8.78
C ILE A 52 7.68 -3.04 9.93
N ASP A 53 6.63 -2.56 10.60
CA ASP A 53 6.08 -3.26 11.76
C ASP A 53 5.63 -4.67 11.42
N LEU A 54 4.86 -4.82 10.34
CA LEU A 54 4.41 -6.14 9.87
C LEU A 54 4.49 -6.22 8.33
N HIS A 55 5.06 -7.32 7.87
CA HIS A 55 4.94 -7.80 6.50
C HIS A 55 4.21 -9.14 6.52
N ALA A 56 3.01 -9.19 5.94
CA ALA A 56 2.15 -10.36 5.95
C ALA A 56 1.97 -10.88 4.52
N ARG A 57 2.12 -12.19 4.32
CA ARG A 57 1.98 -12.85 3.03
C ARG A 57 0.96 -13.98 3.07
N LEU A 58 -0.01 -13.94 2.17
CA LEU A 58 -0.97 -15.01 1.92
C LEU A 58 -0.82 -15.52 0.49
N ARG A 59 -0.98 -16.81 0.25
CA ARG A 59 -1.05 -17.37 -1.10
C ARG A 59 -2.51 -17.63 -1.48
N ILE A 60 -2.94 -17.03 -2.57
CA ILE A 60 -4.29 -17.20 -3.13
C ILE A 60 -4.20 -18.11 -4.34
N ARG A 61 -5.00 -19.14 -4.40
CA ARG A 61 -5.04 -20.08 -5.53
C ARG A 61 -5.71 -19.42 -6.73
N MET A 62 -5.17 -19.63 -7.92
CA MET A 62 -5.78 -19.17 -9.18
C MET A 62 -6.85 -20.14 -9.66
N THR A 63 -6.59 -21.45 -9.49
CA THR A 63 -7.50 -22.55 -9.90
C THR A 63 -7.43 -23.67 -8.89
N ASP A 64 -8.42 -24.57 -8.93
CA ASP A 64 -8.38 -25.82 -8.16
C ASP A 64 -7.18 -26.68 -8.60
N GLY A 65 -6.32 -27.05 -7.65
CA GLY A 65 -5.09 -27.78 -7.89
C GLY A 65 -3.82 -26.93 -8.03
N ASP A 66 -3.95 -25.59 -8.01
CA ASP A 66 -2.78 -24.69 -7.97
C ASP A 66 -2.19 -24.66 -6.55
N GLU A 67 -1.14 -25.46 -6.33
CA GLU A 67 -0.42 -25.50 -5.04
C GLU A 67 0.48 -24.28 -4.83
N ALA A 68 0.98 -23.67 -5.91
CA ALA A 68 1.92 -22.56 -5.82
C ALA A 68 1.25 -21.26 -5.36
N GLY A 69 0.02 -20.99 -5.85
CA GLY A 69 -0.75 -19.79 -5.52
C GLY A 69 -0.06 -18.47 -5.90
N VAL A 70 -0.82 -17.40 -5.86
CA VAL A 70 -0.35 -16.02 -6.10
C VAL A 70 -0.16 -15.31 -4.75
N PRO A 71 0.98 -14.69 -4.48
CA PRO A 71 1.17 -13.98 -3.23
C PRO A 71 0.34 -12.69 -3.19
N LEU A 72 -0.43 -12.53 -2.11
CA LEU A 72 -0.96 -11.27 -1.62
C LEU A 72 -0.13 -10.82 -0.43
N GLU A 73 0.48 -9.65 -0.51
CA GLU A 73 1.36 -9.12 0.51
C GLU A 73 0.81 -7.82 1.11
N LEU A 74 0.78 -7.75 2.43
CA LEU A 74 0.42 -6.53 3.15
C LEU A 74 1.65 -6.00 3.88
N LEU A 75 1.92 -4.71 3.69
CA LEU A 75 2.86 -3.96 4.53
C LEU A 75 2.02 -3.14 5.50
N VAL A 76 2.14 -3.38 6.79
CA VAL A 76 1.35 -2.68 7.81
C VAL A 76 2.28 -1.89 8.72
N ASP A 77 2.03 -0.59 8.81
CA ASP A 77 2.65 0.31 9.78
C ASP A 77 1.61 0.63 10.85
N CYS A 78 1.92 0.35 12.11
CA CYS A 78 1.00 0.45 13.24
C CYS A 78 1.26 1.72 14.04
N VAL A 79 0.26 2.57 14.16
CA VAL A 79 0.35 3.86 14.88
C VAL A 79 -0.70 3.88 15.99
N HIS A 80 -0.27 3.54 17.20
CA HIS A 80 -1.13 3.67 18.37
C HIS A 80 -1.27 5.12 18.79
N ARG A 81 -2.50 5.55 19.05
CA ARG A 81 -2.83 6.91 19.48
C ARG A 81 -3.78 6.90 20.67
N PRO A 82 -3.77 7.95 21.50
CA PRO A 82 -4.70 8.05 22.62
C PRO A 82 -6.17 8.08 22.14
N PRO A 83 -7.13 7.69 22.99
CA PRO A 83 -8.54 7.57 22.59
C PRO A 83 -9.21 8.86 22.12
N ASN A 84 -8.63 10.01 22.47
CA ASN A 84 -9.09 11.34 22.08
C ASN A 84 -8.39 11.88 20.81
N ALA A 85 -7.61 11.07 20.13
CA ALA A 85 -6.97 11.44 18.88
C ALA A 85 -7.91 11.17 17.69
N ALA A 86 -8.06 12.16 16.82
CA ALA A 86 -8.82 12.06 15.57
C ALA A 86 -7.95 12.44 14.38
N GLY A 87 -7.95 11.60 13.35
CA GLY A 87 -7.35 11.91 12.06
C GLY A 87 -8.34 12.70 11.20
N LEU A 88 -7.97 13.90 10.79
CA LEU A 88 -8.73 14.74 9.86
C LEU A 88 -8.07 14.72 8.49
N PHE A 89 -8.84 14.42 7.45
CA PHE A 89 -8.33 14.25 6.09
C PHE A 89 -9.03 15.20 5.12
N LEU A 90 -8.23 15.84 4.27
CA LEU A 90 -8.72 16.66 3.17
C LEU A 90 -9.03 15.76 1.98
N PRO A 91 -10.31 15.75 1.51
CA PRO A 91 -10.69 14.97 0.35
C PRO A 91 -10.03 15.49 -0.91
N ASP A 92 -9.88 14.61 -1.90
CA ASP A 92 -9.50 15.01 -3.25
C ASP A 92 -10.70 15.72 -3.91
N LEU A 93 -10.53 16.99 -4.22
CA LEU A 93 -11.51 17.85 -4.88
C LEU A 93 -11.23 18.01 -6.38
N ASN A 94 -10.26 17.31 -6.92
CA ASN A 94 -9.97 17.37 -8.35
C ASN A 94 -11.15 16.81 -9.16
N PRO A 95 -11.46 17.41 -10.33
CA PRO A 95 -12.40 16.84 -11.26
C PRO A 95 -12.00 15.40 -11.66
N GLU A 96 -13.00 14.61 -11.99
CA GLU A 96 -12.77 13.23 -12.48
C GLU A 96 -11.75 13.22 -13.64
N GLY A 97 -10.78 12.33 -13.55
CA GLY A 97 -9.69 12.21 -14.52
C GLY A 97 -8.50 13.16 -14.32
N LEU A 98 -8.60 14.15 -13.43
CA LEU A 98 -7.48 15.04 -13.06
C LEU A 98 -6.85 14.71 -11.71
N SER A 99 -7.42 13.78 -10.96
CA SER A 99 -6.82 13.28 -9.72
C SER A 99 -5.50 12.55 -10.02
N PRO A 100 -4.44 12.80 -9.23
CA PRO A 100 -3.20 12.04 -9.32
C PRO A 100 -3.37 10.60 -8.83
N ALA A 101 -4.40 10.34 -8.04
CA ALA A 101 -4.78 9.00 -7.61
C ALA A 101 -5.88 8.44 -8.51
N SER A 102 -5.86 7.14 -8.71
CA SER A 102 -6.84 6.45 -9.54
C SER A 102 -7.45 5.28 -8.78
N PRO A 103 -8.78 5.08 -8.84
CA PRO A 103 -9.41 3.87 -8.35
C PRO A 103 -8.77 2.60 -8.97
N GLY A 104 -8.75 1.50 -8.22
CA GLY A 104 -8.13 0.25 -8.67
C GLY A 104 -6.61 0.19 -8.53
N ARG A 105 -5.98 1.20 -7.91
CA ARG A 105 -4.52 1.27 -7.77
C ARG A 105 -4.02 1.07 -6.34
N THR A 106 -4.91 0.99 -5.38
CA THR A 106 -4.53 0.86 -3.96
C THR A 106 -4.15 -0.59 -3.61
N LEU A 107 -4.94 -1.58 -4.05
CA LEU A 107 -4.47 -2.96 -4.13
C LEU A 107 -3.72 -3.12 -5.46
N ARG A 108 -2.39 -3.16 -5.39
CA ARG A 108 -1.55 -3.24 -6.60
C ARG A 108 -1.49 -4.66 -7.08
N MET A 109 -1.72 -4.82 -8.38
CA MET A 109 -1.62 -6.08 -9.09
C MET A 109 -0.47 -6.00 -10.07
N VAL A 110 0.55 -6.81 -9.86
CA VAL A 110 1.77 -6.82 -10.66
C VAL A 110 1.81 -8.10 -11.45
N ASP A 111 1.38 -8.02 -12.68
CA ASP A 111 1.33 -9.15 -13.61
C ASP A 111 2.35 -9.04 -14.75
N GLN A 112 3.05 -7.91 -14.86
CA GLN A 112 3.94 -7.57 -15.98
C GLN A 112 5.08 -8.57 -16.20
N PHE A 113 5.50 -9.25 -15.14
CA PHE A 113 6.58 -10.25 -15.18
C PHE A 113 6.06 -11.69 -15.23
N SER A 114 4.79 -11.87 -15.49
CA SER A 114 4.09 -13.15 -15.53
C SER A 114 3.45 -13.38 -16.91
N PRO A 115 3.29 -14.63 -17.39
CA PRO A 115 2.48 -14.90 -18.57
C PRO A 115 0.99 -14.71 -18.33
N PHE A 116 0.56 -14.50 -17.11
CA PHE A 116 -0.84 -14.27 -16.74
C PHE A 116 -1.16 -12.77 -16.78
N VAL A 117 -2.39 -12.43 -17.14
CA VAL A 117 -2.89 -11.06 -17.18
C VAL A 117 -4.06 -10.92 -16.24
N ILE A 118 -3.97 -9.97 -15.33
CA ILE A 118 -5.05 -9.62 -14.40
C ILE A 118 -5.86 -8.48 -15.03
N SER A 119 -7.18 -8.64 -15.15
CA SER A 119 -8.02 -7.56 -15.65
C SER A 119 -7.91 -6.33 -14.72
N PRO A 120 -7.63 -5.14 -15.26
CA PRO A 120 -7.62 -3.91 -14.48
C PRO A 120 -8.94 -3.63 -13.75
N GLU A 121 -10.05 -4.05 -14.32
CA GLU A 121 -11.40 -3.87 -13.77
C GLU A 121 -11.61 -4.67 -12.48
N ALA A 122 -10.90 -5.79 -12.32
CA ALA A 122 -11.01 -6.63 -11.15
C ALA A 122 -10.52 -5.94 -9.86
N ALA A 123 -9.54 -5.02 -9.98
CA ALA A 123 -9.01 -4.25 -8.85
C ALA A 123 -9.90 -3.06 -8.46
N MET A 124 -10.70 -2.56 -9.39
CA MET A 124 -11.49 -1.34 -9.20
C MET A 124 -12.57 -1.47 -8.11
N GLY A 125 -13.05 -2.67 -7.86
CA GLY A 125 -14.09 -2.89 -6.84
C GLY A 125 -13.65 -2.67 -5.40
N PHE A 126 -12.34 -2.57 -5.13
CA PHE A 126 -11.82 -2.39 -3.78
C PHE A 126 -11.92 -0.93 -3.30
N ASP A 127 -11.35 -0.02 -4.06
CA ASP A 127 -11.17 1.38 -3.64
C ASP A 127 -12.09 2.37 -4.35
N GLN A 128 -12.98 1.88 -5.21
CA GLN A 128 -13.90 2.70 -6.01
C GLN A 128 -14.84 3.57 -5.16
N ASN A 129 -15.20 3.08 -3.97
CA ASN A 129 -16.10 3.77 -3.05
C ASN A 129 -15.39 4.28 -1.79
N LEU A 130 -14.05 4.21 -1.75
CA LEU A 130 -13.30 4.72 -0.62
C LEU A 130 -13.08 6.23 -0.77
N PRO A 131 -13.19 7.00 0.31
CA PRO A 131 -12.78 8.39 0.29
C PRO A 131 -11.32 8.50 -0.15
N LEU A 132 -11.06 9.32 -1.17
CA LEU A 132 -9.73 9.64 -1.63
C LEU A 132 -9.29 10.96 -1.03
N CYS A 133 -8.12 10.98 -0.40
CA CYS A 133 -7.57 12.13 0.31
C CYS A 133 -6.13 12.40 -0.13
N TYR A 134 -5.66 13.63 0.06
CA TYR A 134 -4.30 14.02 -0.30
C TYR A 134 -3.50 14.58 0.89
N LYS A 135 -4.17 14.92 1.98
CA LYS A 135 -3.52 15.41 3.20
C LYS A 135 -4.29 14.93 4.43
N GLY A 136 -3.58 14.62 5.50
CA GLY A 136 -4.14 14.29 6.80
C GLY A 136 -3.35 14.96 7.92
N MET A 137 -4.02 15.29 8.98
CA MET A 137 -3.45 15.75 10.25
C MET A 137 -4.14 15.05 11.41
N GLU A 138 -3.45 14.92 12.52
CA GLU A 138 -4.09 14.47 13.75
C GLU A 138 -4.43 15.66 14.63
N VAL A 139 -5.58 15.58 15.27
CA VAL A 139 -6.03 16.54 16.30
C VAL A 139 -6.34 15.77 17.57
N ASN A 140 -5.79 16.21 18.68
CA ASN A 140 -6.22 15.77 19.99
C ASN A 140 -7.49 16.56 20.36
N LEU A 141 -8.63 15.87 20.43
CA LEU A 141 -9.94 16.49 20.67
C LEU A 141 -10.10 17.06 22.08
N GLU A 142 -9.23 16.67 23.02
CA GLU A 142 -9.27 17.17 24.41
C GLU A 142 -8.35 18.38 24.59
N THR A 143 -7.14 18.35 24.03
CA THR A 143 -6.14 19.42 24.22
C THR A 143 -6.12 20.44 23.09
N GLY A 144 -6.68 20.09 21.92
CA GLY A 144 -6.62 20.90 20.71
C GLY A 144 -5.24 20.88 20.03
N GLU A 145 -4.29 20.04 20.49
CA GLU A 145 -3.00 19.89 19.84
C GLU A 145 -3.14 19.25 18.46
N VAL A 146 -2.38 19.78 17.49
CA VAL A 146 -2.39 19.32 16.10
C VAL A 146 -1.01 18.76 15.72
N ASP A 147 -0.99 17.57 15.14
CA ASP A 147 0.19 16.97 14.50
C ASP A 147 -0.03 16.83 12.98
N GLU A 148 0.53 17.75 12.20
CA GLU A 148 0.50 17.71 10.74
C GLU A 148 1.48 16.67 10.15
N GLY A 149 2.43 16.17 10.94
CA GLY A 149 3.50 15.30 10.50
C GLY A 149 3.17 13.81 10.57
N LEU A 150 2.26 13.42 11.45
CA LEU A 150 2.02 12.03 11.82
C LEU A 150 1.72 11.14 10.60
N PHE A 151 0.68 11.47 9.85
CA PHE A 151 0.27 10.66 8.70
C PHE A 151 1.29 10.72 7.57
N ARG A 152 1.93 11.86 7.34
CA ARG A 152 3.01 11.99 6.37
C ARG A 152 4.21 11.10 6.71
N GLN A 153 4.58 11.00 7.99
CA GLN A 153 5.63 10.10 8.44
C GLN A 153 5.24 8.63 8.27
N GLY A 154 3.98 8.27 8.58
CA GLY A 154 3.43 6.95 8.32
C GLY A 154 3.49 6.57 6.84
N MET A 155 3.06 7.48 5.95
CA MET A 155 3.18 7.26 4.51
C MET A 155 4.64 7.04 4.08
N TRP A 156 5.56 7.83 4.59
CA TRP A 156 6.97 7.66 4.30
C TRP A 156 7.51 6.30 4.77
N ARG A 157 7.10 5.83 5.96
CA ARG A 157 7.48 4.50 6.47
C ARG A 157 6.93 3.37 5.60
N LEU A 158 5.69 3.48 5.12
CA LEU A 158 5.08 2.52 4.20
C LEU A 158 5.68 2.57 2.80
N GLN A 159 5.98 3.75 2.28
CA GLN A 159 6.56 3.93 0.96
C GLN A 159 7.99 3.36 0.87
N SER A 160 8.76 3.55 1.93
CA SER A 160 10.18 3.23 1.97
C SER A 160 10.53 1.75 1.71
N PRO A 161 9.81 0.73 2.18
CA PRO A 161 10.09 -0.68 1.89
C PRO A 161 9.59 -1.14 0.51
N LEU A 162 8.70 -0.41 -0.16
CA LEU A 162 8.07 -0.85 -1.40
C LEU A 162 9.04 -1.16 -2.55
N PRO A 163 10.12 -0.39 -2.78
CA PRO A 163 11.08 -0.73 -3.83
C PRO A 163 11.72 -2.11 -3.61
N ARG A 164 12.07 -2.43 -2.36
CA ARG A 164 12.60 -3.75 -2.00
C ARG A 164 11.56 -4.85 -2.21
N LEU A 165 10.32 -4.64 -1.72
CA LEU A 165 9.22 -5.59 -1.88
C LEU A 165 8.99 -5.92 -3.36
N LEU A 166 8.87 -4.89 -4.18
CA LEU A 166 8.66 -5.03 -5.62
C LEU A 166 9.86 -5.73 -6.28
N GLY A 167 11.09 -5.29 -5.98
CA GLY A 167 12.31 -5.87 -6.52
C GLY A 167 12.48 -7.35 -6.19
N GLU A 168 12.25 -7.77 -4.95
CA GLU A 168 12.33 -9.18 -4.53
C GLU A 168 11.28 -10.04 -5.24
N ASN A 169 10.04 -9.56 -5.35
CA ASN A 169 8.99 -10.30 -6.05
C ASN A 169 9.29 -10.42 -7.54
N ILE A 170 9.73 -9.34 -8.20
CA ILE A 170 10.15 -9.39 -9.61
C ILE A 170 11.30 -10.38 -9.81
N GLN A 171 12.30 -10.33 -8.94
CA GLN A 171 13.44 -11.25 -9.00
C GLN A 171 12.99 -12.71 -8.89
N ILE A 172 12.08 -13.03 -7.97
CA ILE A 172 11.51 -14.37 -7.82
C ILE A 172 10.78 -14.78 -9.11
N GLN A 173 9.97 -13.90 -9.68
CA GLN A 173 9.23 -14.17 -10.90
C GLN A 173 10.17 -14.44 -12.09
N LEU A 174 11.21 -13.64 -12.24
CA LEU A 174 12.18 -13.81 -13.31
C LEU A 174 13.06 -15.06 -13.14
N ALA A 175 13.32 -15.47 -11.90
CA ALA A 175 14.10 -16.68 -11.60
C ALA A 175 13.29 -17.98 -11.74
N ALA A 176 11.95 -17.93 -11.63
CA ALA A 176 11.09 -19.10 -11.75
C ALA A 176 11.06 -19.66 -13.19
N LEU A 177 10.68 -20.93 -13.34
CA LEU A 177 10.44 -21.51 -14.66
C LEU A 177 9.26 -20.82 -15.35
N ARG A 178 9.26 -20.76 -16.69
CA ARG A 178 8.26 -20.01 -17.49
C ARG A 178 6.79 -20.28 -17.11
N HIS A 179 6.45 -21.53 -16.84
CA HIS A 179 5.09 -21.93 -16.46
C HIS A 179 4.76 -21.66 -15.00
N GLU A 180 5.75 -21.30 -14.18
CA GLU A 180 5.60 -21.03 -12.75
C GLU A 180 5.60 -19.55 -12.41
N ASN A 181 5.87 -18.67 -13.39
CA ASN A 181 5.83 -17.23 -13.16
C ASN A 181 4.41 -16.79 -12.85
N ARG A 182 4.18 -16.37 -11.62
CA ARG A 182 2.88 -15.89 -11.15
C ARG A 182 2.88 -14.38 -11.00
N PRO A 183 1.74 -13.72 -11.17
CA PRO A 183 1.61 -12.33 -10.72
C PRO A 183 1.76 -12.27 -9.20
N PHE A 184 1.84 -11.08 -8.66
CA PHE A 184 1.75 -10.84 -7.22
C PHE A 184 0.94 -9.59 -6.92
N LEU A 185 0.36 -9.55 -5.73
CA LEU A 185 -0.47 -8.44 -5.28
C LEU A 185 0.08 -7.90 -3.97
N PHE A 186 -0.03 -6.58 -3.78
CA PHE A 186 0.34 -5.99 -2.51
C PHE A 186 -0.46 -4.73 -2.17
N CYS A 187 -0.61 -4.49 -0.87
CA CYS A 187 -1.28 -3.30 -0.34
C CYS A 187 -0.55 -2.76 0.89
N PRO A 188 -0.08 -1.51 0.89
CA PRO A 188 0.43 -0.86 2.08
C PRO A 188 -0.72 -0.25 2.89
N VAL A 189 -0.71 -0.52 4.19
CA VAL A 189 -1.76 -0.11 5.14
C VAL A 189 -1.16 0.60 6.34
N LEU A 190 -1.59 1.82 6.62
CA LEU A 190 -1.38 2.47 7.91
C LEU A 190 -2.54 2.11 8.82
N LEU A 191 -2.24 1.35 9.87
CA LEU A 191 -3.20 0.96 10.89
C LEU A 191 -3.09 1.90 12.08
N THR A 192 -4.21 2.50 12.50
CA THR A 192 -4.22 3.43 13.63
C THR A 192 -5.37 3.18 14.58
N THR A 193 -5.19 3.54 15.85
CA THR A 193 -6.27 3.58 16.85
C THR A 193 -7.05 4.89 16.84
N SER A 194 -6.62 5.90 16.05
CA SER A 194 -7.37 7.15 15.88
C SER A 194 -8.69 6.92 15.15
N GLU A 195 -9.72 7.67 15.52
CA GLU A 195 -10.90 7.82 14.68
C GLU A 195 -10.54 8.60 13.40
N LEU A 196 -11.11 8.22 12.25
CA LEU A 196 -10.81 8.84 10.96
C LEU A 196 -12.00 9.65 10.48
N TYR A 197 -11.77 10.91 10.11
CA TYR A 197 -12.76 11.82 9.58
C TYR A 197 -12.28 12.45 8.27
N VAL A 198 -13.11 12.41 7.24
CA VAL A 198 -12.88 13.13 5.99
C VAL A 198 -13.69 14.41 6.03
N LEU A 199 -13.05 15.55 5.84
CA LEU A 199 -13.73 16.83 5.80
C LEU A 199 -14.75 16.87 4.65
N ARG A 200 -15.90 17.44 4.90
CA ARG A 200 -16.90 17.63 3.85
C ARG A 200 -16.42 18.66 2.83
N PRO A 201 -16.67 18.44 1.54
CA PRO A 201 -16.18 19.34 0.48
C PRO A 201 -16.70 20.77 0.57
N ASP A 202 -17.83 20.96 1.24
CA ASP A 202 -18.53 22.26 1.42
C ASP A 202 -18.10 23.01 2.68
N VAL A 203 -17.18 22.47 3.48
CA VAL A 203 -16.74 23.10 4.73
C VAL A 203 -15.95 24.38 4.44
N THR A 204 -16.34 25.46 5.11
CA THR A 204 -15.66 26.76 5.06
C THR A 204 -14.92 27.09 6.36
N LEU A 205 -14.03 28.07 6.32
CA LEU A 205 -13.34 28.54 7.52
C LEU A 205 -14.33 29.01 8.60
N GLU A 206 -15.41 29.67 8.21
CA GLU A 206 -16.47 30.09 9.12
C GLU A 206 -17.20 28.89 9.70
N GLY A 207 -17.45 27.86 8.88
CA GLY A 207 -18.05 26.61 9.33
C GLY A 207 -17.16 25.88 10.35
N ILE A 208 -15.85 25.86 10.14
CA ILE A 208 -14.89 25.29 11.12
C ILE A 208 -14.88 26.09 12.40
N ALA A 209 -14.90 27.44 12.30
CA ALA A 209 -14.90 28.32 13.47
C ALA A 209 -16.20 28.24 14.30
N ALA A 210 -17.31 27.85 13.69
CA ALA A 210 -18.59 27.68 14.33
C ALA A 210 -18.87 26.25 14.82
N ALA A 211 -18.05 25.27 14.41
CA ALA A 211 -18.23 23.88 14.77
C ALA A 211 -17.94 23.64 16.26
N GLU A 212 -18.78 22.86 16.91
CA GLU A 212 -18.59 22.42 18.30
C GLU A 212 -17.92 21.03 18.36
N ASP A 213 -18.05 20.22 17.31
CA ASP A 213 -17.53 18.86 17.22
C ASP A 213 -16.90 18.59 15.85
N VAL A 214 -15.93 17.71 15.78
CA VAL A 214 -15.30 17.29 14.52
C VAL A 214 -16.31 16.72 13.53
N ARG A 215 -17.40 16.14 14.01
CA ARG A 215 -18.50 15.58 13.20
C ARG A 215 -19.31 16.67 12.50
N ASP A 216 -19.23 17.91 12.96
CA ASP A 216 -19.90 19.04 12.30
C ASP A 216 -19.21 19.45 10.99
N VAL A 217 -17.94 19.09 10.84
CA VAL A 217 -17.12 19.44 9.67
C VAL A 217 -16.64 18.24 8.86
N GLY A 218 -16.64 17.04 9.46
CA GLY A 218 -16.15 15.82 8.84
C GLY A 218 -17.12 14.64 8.92
N THR A 219 -16.96 13.71 7.99
CA THR A 219 -17.67 12.43 7.99
C THR A 219 -16.75 11.34 8.49
N ARG A 220 -17.16 10.61 9.53
CA ARG A 220 -16.41 9.46 10.03
C ARG A 220 -16.33 8.36 8.98
N THR A 221 -15.13 7.81 8.78
CA THR A 221 -14.89 6.69 7.87
C THR A 221 -14.06 5.61 8.55
N PRO A 222 -14.33 4.32 8.29
CA PRO A 222 -13.52 3.22 8.86
C PRO A 222 -12.13 3.12 8.21
N TYR A 223 -12.02 3.49 6.94
CA TYR A 223 -10.78 3.53 6.16
C TYR A 223 -10.93 4.49 4.98
N LEU A 224 -9.79 4.95 4.49
CA LEU A 224 -9.70 5.85 3.34
C LEU A 224 -8.43 5.55 2.54
N VAL A 225 -8.36 6.08 1.33
CA VAL A 225 -7.15 6.09 0.50
C VAL A 225 -6.51 7.45 0.57
N ILE A 226 -5.21 7.50 0.81
CA ILE A 226 -4.43 8.72 0.74
C ILE A 226 -3.40 8.65 -0.38
N TYR A 227 -3.30 9.73 -1.16
CA TYR A 227 -2.25 9.92 -2.14
C TYR A 227 -1.07 10.64 -1.50
N SER A 228 0.14 10.11 -1.72
CA SER A 228 1.39 10.73 -1.29
C SER A 228 2.41 10.66 -2.43
N ASP A 229 2.85 11.81 -2.90
CA ASP A 229 3.83 11.87 -4.00
C ASP A 229 5.20 11.34 -3.57
N MET A 230 6.00 10.99 -4.56
CA MET A 230 7.36 10.50 -4.37
C MET A 230 8.36 11.66 -4.33
N SER A 231 9.15 11.72 -3.25
CA SER A 231 10.26 12.67 -3.20
C SER A 231 11.31 12.35 -4.28
N PRO A 232 12.08 13.35 -4.75
CA PRO A 232 13.18 13.12 -5.69
C PRO A 232 14.21 12.10 -5.18
N GLU A 233 14.43 12.06 -3.86
CA GLU A 233 15.33 11.09 -3.23
C GLU A 233 14.75 9.67 -3.26
N PHE A 234 13.47 9.52 -2.97
CA PHE A 234 12.80 8.23 -3.08
C PHE A 234 12.86 7.69 -4.51
N ARG A 235 12.65 8.54 -5.52
CA ARG A 235 12.77 8.19 -6.94
C ARG A 235 14.17 7.68 -7.29
N ARG A 236 15.22 8.38 -6.85
CA ARG A 236 16.61 7.92 -7.04
C ARG A 236 16.86 6.54 -6.41
N ARG A 237 16.29 6.32 -5.25
CA ARG A 237 16.39 5.02 -4.55
C ARG A 237 15.69 3.89 -5.30
N CYS A 238 14.52 4.15 -5.87
CA CYS A 238 13.82 3.20 -6.75
C CYS A 238 14.71 2.79 -7.92
N VAL A 239 15.31 3.78 -8.61
CA VAL A 239 16.23 3.52 -9.73
C VAL A 239 17.39 2.61 -9.29
N THR A 240 18.01 2.91 -8.15
CA THR A 240 19.13 2.09 -7.62
C THR A 240 18.69 0.67 -7.28
N GLU A 241 17.51 0.50 -6.70
CA GLU A 241 17.00 -0.82 -6.33
C GLU A 241 16.65 -1.65 -7.56
N PHE A 242 16.04 -1.05 -8.58
CA PHE A 242 15.67 -1.75 -9.81
C PHE A 242 16.84 -1.97 -10.77
N ASP A 243 17.90 -1.17 -10.67
CA ASP A 243 19.11 -1.40 -11.47
C ASP A 243 19.73 -2.78 -11.22
N ARG A 244 19.52 -3.33 -10.04
CA ARG A 244 19.94 -4.72 -9.68
C ARG A 244 19.20 -5.78 -10.49
N LEU A 245 18.05 -5.46 -11.05
CA LEU A 245 17.28 -6.38 -11.87
C LEU A 245 17.75 -6.41 -13.34
N ARG A 246 18.53 -5.42 -13.79
CA ARG A 246 19.01 -5.34 -15.19
C ARG A 246 19.64 -6.62 -15.73
N PRO A 247 20.51 -7.33 -14.97
CA PRO A 247 21.07 -8.56 -15.49
C PRO A 247 20.03 -9.65 -15.77
N LEU A 248 18.95 -9.68 -14.95
CA LEU A 248 17.88 -10.67 -15.07
C LEU A 248 16.94 -10.39 -16.25
N LEU A 249 16.93 -9.15 -16.74
CA LEU A 249 16.02 -8.66 -17.76
C LEU A 249 16.52 -8.85 -19.18
N ARG A 250 17.79 -9.18 -19.34
CA ARG A 250 18.39 -9.57 -20.62
C ARG A 250 18.19 -11.05 -20.92
N ASP A 251 17.50 -11.76 -20.05
CA ASP A 251 17.15 -13.15 -20.26
C ASP A 251 16.08 -13.24 -21.37
N GLU A 252 16.25 -14.17 -22.30
CA GLU A 252 15.31 -14.52 -23.37
C GLU A 252 13.88 -14.74 -22.86
N LYS A 253 13.75 -15.16 -21.58
CA LYS A 253 12.52 -15.38 -20.89
C LYS A 253 11.75 -14.07 -20.62
N ALA A 254 12.43 -13.03 -20.15
CA ALA A 254 11.82 -11.72 -19.93
C ALA A 254 11.31 -11.13 -21.24
N GLU A 255 12.11 -11.22 -22.30
CA GLU A 255 11.73 -10.78 -23.64
C GLU A 255 10.51 -11.52 -24.22
N GLU A 256 10.37 -12.82 -23.90
CA GLU A 256 9.22 -13.60 -24.35
C GLU A 256 7.94 -13.20 -23.60
N ILE A 257 8.02 -13.00 -22.27
CA ILE A 257 6.88 -12.49 -21.48
C ILE A 257 6.42 -11.13 -22.03
N GLU A 258 7.36 -10.25 -22.29
CA GLU A 258 7.05 -8.92 -22.85
C GLU A 258 6.41 -8.99 -24.23
N ARG A 259 6.93 -9.81 -25.12
CA ARG A 259 6.35 -10.04 -26.45
C ARG A 259 4.92 -10.58 -26.37
N LYS A 260 4.64 -11.50 -25.44
CA LYS A 260 3.30 -12.02 -25.22
C LYS A 260 2.37 -10.93 -24.69
N LYS A 261 2.82 -10.15 -23.72
CA LYS A 261 2.06 -9.04 -23.14
C LYS A 261 1.76 -7.95 -24.15
N ALA A 262 2.73 -7.55 -24.96
CA ALA A 262 2.55 -6.58 -26.03
C ALA A 262 1.50 -7.04 -27.05
N ARG A 263 1.46 -8.33 -27.39
CA ARG A 263 0.42 -8.90 -28.25
C ARG A 263 -0.97 -8.87 -27.62
N PHE A 264 -1.06 -9.11 -26.31
CA PHE A 264 -2.34 -9.14 -25.60
C PHE A 264 -2.94 -7.74 -25.43
N TYR A 265 -2.14 -6.76 -25.02
CA TYR A 265 -2.60 -5.39 -24.81
C TYR A 265 -2.67 -4.57 -26.10
N GLY A 266 -2.09 -5.06 -27.21
CA GLY A 266 -2.04 -4.39 -28.50
C GLY A 266 -1.32 -3.04 -28.43
N ASP A 267 -1.56 -2.20 -29.46
CA ASP A 267 -0.97 -0.85 -29.55
C ASP A 267 -1.39 0.12 -28.44
N ARG A 268 -2.33 -0.28 -27.59
CA ARG A 268 -2.80 0.53 -26.45
C ARG A 268 -1.78 0.60 -25.30
N MET A 269 -0.86 -0.36 -25.22
CA MET A 269 0.30 -0.27 -24.37
C MET A 269 1.53 -0.03 -25.26
N ASN A 270 1.74 1.21 -25.65
CA ASN A 270 3.07 1.68 -26.00
C ASN A 270 3.96 1.58 -24.76
N LEU A 271 4.30 0.37 -24.37
CA LEU A 271 5.45 0.10 -23.52
C LEU A 271 6.66 0.17 -24.46
N PRO A 272 7.31 1.34 -24.60
CA PRO A 272 8.39 1.50 -25.58
C PRO A 272 9.62 0.67 -25.24
N PHE A 273 9.62 0.07 -24.04
CA PHE A 273 10.77 -0.62 -23.45
C PHE A 273 10.30 -1.76 -22.58
N THR A 274 11.22 -2.61 -22.20
CA THR A 274 11.01 -3.60 -21.18
C THR A 274 10.44 -2.94 -19.91
N ILE A 275 9.53 -3.61 -19.23
CA ILE A 275 8.91 -3.09 -18.00
C ILE A 275 9.94 -2.56 -16.99
N PRO A 276 11.13 -3.14 -16.86
CA PRO A 276 12.19 -2.60 -16.03
C PRO A 276 12.82 -1.32 -16.56
N ASP A 277 12.93 -1.17 -17.86
CA ASP A 277 13.33 0.10 -18.46
C ASP A 277 12.25 1.14 -18.21
N ALA A 278 10.98 0.76 -18.23
CA ALA A 278 9.87 1.63 -17.83
C ALA A 278 9.88 1.97 -16.32
N LEU A 279 10.26 1.03 -15.45
CA LEU A 279 10.47 1.29 -14.03
C LEU A 279 11.70 2.17 -13.76
N MET A 280 12.68 2.15 -14.66
CA MET A 280 13.91 2.93 -14.56
C MET A 280 13.90 4.20 -15.43
N ALA A 281 12.98 4.30 -16.38
CA ALA A 281 12.85 5.48 -17.21
C ALA A 281 12.51 6.71 -16.37
N ALA A 282 12.99 7.86 -16.83
CA ALA A 282 12.68 9.15 -16.22
C ALA A 282 11.17 9.48 -16.24
N ASP A 283 10.38 8.82 -17.07
CA ASP A 283 8.92 8.88 -17.09
C ASP A 283 8.33 8.07 -15.94
N TYR A 284 8.28 8.72 -14.81
CA TYR A 284 7.86 8.20 -13.51
C TYR A 284 6.40 7.71 -13.42
N PHE A 285 5.65 7.75 -14.51
CA PHE A 285 4.23 7.38 -14.52
C PHE A 285 3.99 5.96 -13.99
N TYR A 286 4.82 5.01 -14.38
CA TYR A 286 4.70 3.62 -13.92
C TYR A 286 5.13 3.44 -12.46
N LEU A 287 6.15 4.19 -12.02
CA LEU A 287 6.57 4.17 -10.61
C LEU A 287 5.49 4.77 -9.71
N ASN A 288 4.81 5.82 -10.16
CA ASN A 288 3.75 6.46 -9.38
C ASN A 288 2.65 5.47 -9.02
N VAL A 289 2.26 4.61 -9.96
CA VAL A 289 1.20 3.61 -9.75
C VAL A 289 1.49 2.69 -8.57
N PHE A 290 2.76 2.33 -8.34
CA PHE A 290 3.12 1.38 -7.29
C PHE A 290 3.41 2.02 -5.94
N PHE A 291 3.70 3.31 -5.88
CA PHE A 291 4.32 3.92 -4.70
C PHE A 291 3.56 5.10 -4.09
N THR A 292 2.40 5.49 -4.60
CA THR A 292 1.77 6.75 -4.23
C THR A 292 0.42 6.65 -3.52
N GLN A 293 -0.23 5.47 -3.51
CA GLN A 293 -1.52 5.29 -2.84
C GLN A 293 -1.40 4.35 -1.64
N PHE A 294 -2.03 4.71 -0.52
CA PHE A 294 -1.96 3.99 0.74
C PHE A 294 -3.34 3.91 1.37
N VAL A 295 -3.65 2.82 2.04
CA VAL A 295 -4.84 2.73 2.88
C VAL A 295 -4.50 3.23 4.27
N ILE A 296 -5.33 4.10 4.82
CA ILE A 296 -5.36 4.36 6.25
C ILE A 296 -6.60 3.69 6.81
N CYS A 297 -6.44 2.92 7.87
CA CYS A 297 -7.49 2.10 8.45
C CYS A 297 -7.53 2.26 9.97
N SER A 298 -8.72 2.46 10.52
CA SER A 298 -8.92 2.37 11.97
C SER A 298 -8.82 0.92 12.44
N ASN A 299 -8.33 0.70 13.65
CA ASN A 299 -8.14 -0.65 14.21
C ASN A 299 -9.42 -1.49 14.18
N ASP A 300 -10.56 -0.88 14.54
CA ASP A 300 -11.85 -1.58 14.57
C ASP A 300 -12.29 -2.09 13.20
N ALA A 301 -11.87 -1.43 12.14
CA ALA A 301 -12.22 -1.78 10.75
C ALA A 301 -11.21 -2.71 10.08
N PHE A 302 -10.05 -2.93 10.67
CA PHE A 302 -8.98 -3.73 10.08
C PHE A 302 -9.41 -5.16 9.70
N PRO A 303 -10.20 -5.89 10.51
CA PRO A 303 -10.70 -7.21 10.12
C PRO A 303 -11.55 -7.18 8.84
N ALA A 304 -12.37 -6.14 8.66
CA ALA A 304 -13.19 -5.98 7.46
C ALA A 304 -12.33 -5.64 6.24
N LEU A 305 -11.35 -4.76 6.39
CA LEU A 305 -10.38 -4.41 5.35
C LEU A 305 -9.63 -5.66 4.85
N VAL A 306 -9.08 -6.47 5.76
CA VAL A 306 -8.33 -7.68 5.40
C VAL A 306 -9.18 -8.66 4.60
N ARG A 307 -10.44 -8.90 5.02
CA ARG A 307 -11.37 -9.75 4.27
C ARG A 307 -11.69 -9.18 2.89
N MET A 308 -11.90 -7.88 2.78
CA MET A 308 -12.17 -7.20 1.51
C MET A 308 -10.98 -7.30 0.55
N LEU A 309 -9.74 -7.11 1.04
CA LEU A 309 -8.52 -7.29 0.24
C LEU A 309 -8.38 -8.73 -0.29
N LYS A 310 -8.62 -9.73 0.57
CA LYS A 310 -8.60 -11.15 0.18
C LYS A 310 -9.64 -11.45 -0.89
N GLN A 311 -10.87 -10.98 -0.72
CA GLN A 311 -11.96 -11.19 -1.68
C GLN A 311 -11.69 -10.52 -3.02
N THR A 312 -11.17 -9.28 -3.01
CA THR A 312 -10.82 -8.56 -4.23
C THR A 312 -9.68 -9.25 -4.97
N ALA A 313 -8.64 -9.69 -4.23
CA ALA A 313 -7.55 -10.45 -4.81
C ALA A 313 -8.01 -11.78 -5.42
N ALA A 314 -8.86 -12.53 -4.71
CA ALA A 314 -9.41 -13.79 -5.23
C ALA A 314 -10.21 -13.58 -6.53
N ARG A 315 -11.13 -12.60 -6.54
CA ARG A 315 -11.91 -12.26 -7.75
C ARG A 315 -11.04 -11.84 -8.92
N ALA A 316 -9.99 -11.07 -8.65
CA ALA A 316 -9.06 -10.65 -9.69
C ALA A 316 -8.33 -11.85 -10.33
N LEU A 317 -8.03 -12.86 -9.54
CA LEU A 317 -7.34 -14.06 -10.00
C LEU A 317 -8.29 -15.07 -10.68
N GLU A 318 -9.57 -15.08 -10.36
CA GLU A 318 -10.58 -15.88 -11.08
C GLU A 318 -10.70 -15.49 -12.56
N THR A 319 -10.43 -14.21 -12.88
CA THR A 319 -10.45 -13.69 -14.25
C THR A 319 -9.09 -13.67 -14.92
N CYS A 320 -8.08 -14.26 -14.29
CA CYS A 320 -6.71 -14.23 -14.75
C CYS A 320 -6.47 -15.37 -15.74
N ASP A 321 -6.29 -15.00 -17.02
CA ASP A 321 -5.99 -15.95 -18.09
C ASP A 321 -4.51 -15.94 -18.48
N PRO A 322 -3.92 -17.10 -18.79
CA PRO A 322 -2.60 -17.14 -19.40
C PRO A 322 -2.67 -16.53 -20.81
N VAL A 323 -1.73 -15.68 -21.13
CA VAL A 323 -1.55 -15.18 -22.50
C VAL A 323 -1.15 -16.37 -23.39
N ARG A 324 -2.03 -16.76 -24.30
CA ARG A 324 -1.86 -17.88 -25.25
C ARG A 324 -0.95 -17.51 -26.42
#